data_d451dff7585b9c80e5dfc7c1257827ab
#
_entry.id   d451dff7585b9c80e5dfc7c1257827ab
#
_cell.length_a   1.000
_cell.length_b   1.000
_cell.length_c   1.000
_cell.angle_alpha   90.00
_cell.angle_beta   90.00
_cell.angle_gamma   90.00
#
_symmetry.space_group_name_H-M   'P 1'
#
loop_
_entity.id
_entity.type
_entity.pdbx_description
1 polymer ?
#
loop_
_entity_poly.entity_id
_entity_poly.type
_entity_poly.pdbx_seq_one_letter_code
_entity_poly.pdbx_strand_id
1 'polypeptide(L)'
;MPESMEQTIQILLVDDHTLFREGVARLLGTEPAFKVVACGSIKEALAVLRQRQIDIVLLDFDLGQRDGTRFVRLAKEQGFGGKILVVTAGVEEREAAELIRCGISGIFMKHNSAALLAQGIRDVMAGKVWFDQEPLQATMHGSAPLPESQSERFTQREHQVLSYVLEGLANKEIAARIGVSESSVKATLQQLFSKTGVHTRGQLVRIALEQYNDQL
;
A
#
# COMPACT_ATOMS: atom_id res chain seq x y z
N MET A 1 -35.18 -13.47 17.94
CA MET A 1 -34.20 -12.60 17.26
C MET A 1 -33.39 -13.52 16.35
N PRO A 2 -33.48 -13.44 15.02
CA PRO A 2 -32.56 -14.19 14.18
C PRO A 2 -31.16 -13.60 14.36
N GLU A 3 -30.22 -14.44 14.78
CA GLU A 3 -28.79 -14.15 14.73
C GLU A 3 -28.45 -13.77 13.29
N SER A 4 -27.97 -12.53 13.12
CA SER A 4 -27.40 -12.10 11.85
C SER A 4 -26.23 -13.04 11.58
N MET A 5 -26.38 -13.97 10.65
CA MET A 5 -25.26 -14.77 10.13
C MET A 5 -24.26 -13.77 9.56
N GLU A 6 -23.22 -13.43 10.34
CA GLU A 6 -22.12 -12.62 9.86
C GLU A 6 -21.55 -13.31 8.63
N GLN A 7 -21.78 -12.70 7.49
CA GLN A 7 -21.38 -13.26 6.20
C GLN A 7 -19.85 -13.33 6.16
N THR A 8 -19.32 -14.54 6.19
CA THR A 8 -17.87 -14.79 6.19
C THR A 8 -17.27 -14.35 4.85
N ILE A 9 -16.32 -13.45 4.87
CA ILE A 9 -15.60 -12.98 3.68
C ILE A 9 -14.56 -14.00 3.24
N GLN A 10 -14.66 -14.47 2.01
CA GLN A 10 -13.72 -15.41 1.40
C GLN A 10 -12.57 -14.62 0.75
N ILE A 11 -11.38 -14.75 1.29
CA ILE A 11 -10.18 -13.99 0.90
C ILE A 11 -9.20 -14.90 0.17
N LEU A 12 -8.74 -14.48 -1.00
CA LEU A 12 -7.60 -15.08 -1.69
C LEU A 12 -6.39 -14.17 -1.54
N LEU A 13 -5.37 -14.61 -0.82
CA LEU A 13 -4.09 -13.92 -0.68
C LEU A 13 -3.09 -14.46 -1.69
N VAL A 14 -2.57 -13.59 -2.55
CA VAL A 14 -1.62 -13.92 -3.61
C VAL A 14 -0.33 -13.13 -3.39
N ASP A 15 0.74 -13.80 -2.99
CA ASP A 15 2.04 -13.18 -2.69
C ASP A 15 3.14 -14.25 -2.82
N ASP A 16 4.23 -13.98 -3.54
CA ASP A 16 5.33 -14.93 -3.71
C ASP A 16 6.32 -14.94 -2.53
N HIS A 17 6.26 -13.91 -1.66
CA HIS A 17 7.04 -13.83 -0.44
C HIS A 17 6.44 -14.72 0.67
N THR A 18 6.95 -15.93 0.82
CA THR A 18 6.40 -16.96 1.73
C THR A 18 6.18 -16.44 3.15
N LEU A 19 7.18 -15.75 3.75
CA LEU A 19 7.09 -15.27 5.12
C LEU A 19 5.96 -14.24 5.30
N PHE A 20 5.83 -13.30 4.36
CA PHE A 20 4.76 -12.29 4.38
C PHE A 20 3.40 -12.96 4.22
N ARG A 21 3.28 -13.83 3.22
CA ARG A 21 2.04 -14.58 2.93
C ARG A 21 1.55 -15.39 4.12
N GLU A 22 2.43 -16.17 4.75
CA GLU A 22 2.08 -16.97 5.94
C GLU A 22 1.73 -16.09 7.14
N GLY A 23 2.48 -15.02 7.38
CA GLY A 23 2.21 -14.06 8.45
C GLY A 23 0.85 -13.38 8.31
N VAL A 24 0.54 -12.85 7.13
CA VAL A 24 -0.75 -12.19 6.85
C VAL A 24 -1.90 -13.19 6.90
N ALA A 25 -1.75 -14.38 6.29
CA ALA A 25 -2.79 -15.41 6.32
C ALA A 25 -3.12 -15.82 7.77
N ARG A 26 -2.10 -15.98 8.62
CA ARG A 26 -2.28 -16.31 10.04
C ARG A 26 -3.01 -15.19 10.80
N LEU A 27 -2.58 -13.93 10.61
CA LEU A 27 -3.18 -12.78 11.29
C LEU A 27 -4.64 -12.56 10.85
N LEU A 28 -4.93 -12.60 9.56
CA LEU A 28 -6.31 -12.46 9.07
C LEU A 28 -7.17 -13.66 9.47
N GLY A 29 -6.58 -14.86 9.58
CA GLY A 29 -7.28 -16.08 10.03
C GLY A 29 -7.69 -16.06 11.50
N THR A 30 -7.21 -15.11 12.33
CA THR A 30 -7.70 -14.90 13.71
C THR A 30 -9.06 -14.20 13.75
N GLU A 31 -9.47 -13.56 12.66
CA GLU A 31 -10.76 -12.87 12.55
C GLU A 31 -11.87 -13.88 12.16
N PRO A 32 -12.90 -14.09 12.97
CA PRO A 32 -13.93 -15.07 12.68
C PRO A 32 -14.70 -14.81 11.37
N ALA A 33 -14.76 -13.53 10.96
CA ALA A 33 -15.43 -13.10 9.74
C ALA A 33 -14.60 -13.38 8.46
N PHE A 34 -13.36 -13.87 8.56
CA PHE A 34 -12.48 -14.08 7.41
C PHE A 34 -12.14 -15.55 7.20
N LYS A 35 -12.18 -15.99 5.95
CA LYS A 35 -11.59 -17.26 5.52
C LYS A 35 -10.56 -17.01 4.44
N VAL A 36 -9.31 -17.35 4.74
CA VAL A 36 -8.17 -17.05 3.90
C VAL A 36 -7.68 -18.29 3.19
N VAL A 37 -7.56 -18.20 1.87
CA VAL A 37 -6.81 -19.13 1.02
C VAL A 37 -5.59 -18.38 0.52
N ALA A 38 -4.40 -18.96 0.65
CA ALA A 38 -3.15 -18.30 0.24
C ALA A 38 -2.44 -19.11 -0.84
N CYS A 39 -1.87 -18.43 -1.82
CA CYS A 39 -1.07 -19.05 -2.88
C CYS A 39 0.09 -18.14 -3.29
N GLY A 40 1.13 -18.74 -3.88
CA GLY A 40 2.40 -18.08 -4.19
C GLY A 40 2.56 -17.71 -5.67
N SER A 41 1.56 -17.94 -6.50
CA SER A 41 1.67 -17.68 -7.93
C SER A 41 0.34 -17.31 -8.58
N ILE A 42 0.42 -16.56 -9.68
CA ILE A 42 -0.74 -16.22 -10.54
C ILE A 42 -1.47 -17.47 -11.01
N LYS A 43 -0.71 -18.51 -11.41
CA LYS A 43 -1.31 -19.76 -11.91
C LYS A 43 -2.18 -20.45 -10.86
N GLU A 44 -1.68 -20.55 -9.64
CA GLU A 44 -2.44 -21.10 -8.50
C GLU A 44 -3.66 -20.23 -8.18
N ALA A 45 -3.48 -18.91 -8.13
CA ALA A 45 -4.54 -17.97 -7.84
C ALA A 45 -5.71 -18.08 -8.84
N LEU A 46 -5.42 -18.11 -10.14
CA LEU A 46 -6.42 -18.29 -11.18
C LEU A 46 -7.10 -19.67 -11.11
N ALA A 47 -6.41 -20.72 -10.67
CA ALA A 47 -7.02 -22.02 -10.43
C ALA A 47 -8.00 -22.00 -9.24
N VAL A 48 -7.63 -21.30 -8.14
CA VAL A 48 -8.50 -21.10 -6.97
C VAL A 48 -9.77 -20.33 -7.37
N LEU A 49 -9.66 -19.25 -8.14
CA LEU A 49 -10.80 -18.45 -8.61
C LEU A 49 -11.82 -19.27 -9.44
N ARG A 50 -11.38 -20.30 -10.16
CA ARG A 50 -12.27 -21.20 -10.91
C ARG A 50 -12.99 -22.22 -10.04
N GLN A 51 -12.42 -22.56 -8.89
CA GLN A 51 -12.88 -23.67 -8.06
C GLN A 51 -13.62 -23.20 -6.81
N ARG A 52 -13.44 -21.96 -6.40
CA ARG A 52 -13.97 -21.42 -5.15
C ARG A 52 -14.62 -20.07 -5.36
N GLN A 53 -15.66 -19.81 -4.61
CA GLN A 53 -16.21 -18.47 -4.49
C GLN A 53 -15.27 -17.63 -3.63
N ILE A 54 -14.74 -16.55 -4.19
CA ILE A 54 -13.86 -15.58 -3.53
C ILE A 54 -14.52 -14.22 -3.61
N ASP A 55 -14.58 -13.53 -2.49
CA ASP A 55 -15.19 -12.20 -2.40
C ASP A 55 -14.17 -11.10 -2.66
N ILE A 56 -12.92 -11.30 -2.15
CA ILE A 56 -11.83 -10.35 -2.32
C ILE A 56 -10.50 -11.07 -2.54
N VAL A 57 -9.70 -10.52 -3.46
CA VAL A 57 -8.31 -10.90 -3.67
C VAL A 57 -7.40 -9.83 -3.07
N LEU A 58 -6.48 -10.25 -2.20
CA LEU A 58 -5.33 -9.45 -1.75
C LEU A 58 -4.17 -9.82 -2.65
N LEU A 59 -3.73 -8.91 -3.50
CA LEU A 59 -2.78 -9.17 -4.57
C LEU A 59 -1.47 -8.44 -4.32
N ASP A 60 -0.36 -9.18 -4.18
CA ASP A 60 0.95 -8.54 -4.30
C ASP A 60 1.16 -8.02 -5.72
N PHE A 61 1.63 -6.76 -5.82
CA PHE A 61 1.93 -6.16 -7.10
C PHE A 61 3.20 -6.75 -7.73
N ASP A 62 4.19 -7.06 -6.90
CA ASP A 62 5.54 -7.50 -7.31
C ASP A 62 5.65 -9.03 -7.46
N LEU A 63 4.63 -9.72 -7.95
CA LEU A 63 4.66 -11.17 -8.21
C LEU A 63 5.69 -11.51 -9.32
N GLY A 64 6.90 -11.84 -8.90
CA GLY A 64 8.02 -12.20 -9.78
C GLY A 64 8.56 -11.05 -10.62
N GLN A 65 7.87 -10.63 -11.68
CA GLN A 65 8.27 -9.57 -12.61
C GLN A 65 7.22 -8.45 -12.74
N ARG A 66 6.66 -7.97 -11.63
CA ARG A 66 5.58 -6.95 -11.61
C ARG A 66 4.33 -7.37 -12.38
N ASP A 67 3.94 -8.63 -12.24
CA ASP A 67 2.83 -9.25 -12.98
C ASP A 67 1.44 -8.96 -12.35
N GLY A 68 1.34 -8.08 -11.34
CA GLY A 68 0.06 -7.75 -10.68
C GLY A 68 -1.01 -7.27 -11.67
N THR A 69 -0.66 -6.36 -12.60
CA THR A 69 -1.59 -5.88 -13.62
C THR A 69 -2.09 -7.00 -14.53
N ARG A 70 -1.19 -7.93 -14.89
CA ARG A 70 -1.52 -9.11 -15.68
C ARG A 70 -2.53 -10.02 -14.96
N PHE A 71 -2.33 -10.25 -13.66
CA PHE A 71 -3.28 -11.02 -12.87
C PHE A 71 -4.67 -10.39 -12.89
N VAL A 72 -4.77 -9.06 -12.65
CA VAL A 72 -6.06 -8.34 -12.64
C VAL A 72 -6.82 -8.55 -13.94
N ARG A 73 -6.14 -8.42 -15.09
CA ARG A 73 -6.74 -8.65 -16.41
C ARG A 73 -7.22 -10.08 -16.56
N LEU A 74 -6.37 -11.07 -16.31
CA LEU A 74 -6.72 -12.48 -16.44
C LEU A 74 -7.87 -12.91 -15.52
N ALA A 75 -7.92 -12.41 -14.28
CA ALA A 75 -9.02 -12.68 -13.36
C ALA A 75 -10.35 -12.15 -13.91
N LYS A 76 -10.35 -10.93 -14.44
CA LYS A 76 -11.56 -10.34 -15.05
C LYS A 76 -11.99 -11.05 -16.33
N GLU A 77 -11.05 -11.41 -17.19
CA GLU A 77 -11.32 -12.22 -18.40
C GLU A 77 -11.96 -13.58 -18.05
N GLN A 78 -11.64 -14.15 -16.88
CA GLN A 78 -12.27 -15.36 -16.36
C GLN A 78 -13.62 -15.12 -15.66
N GLY A 79 -14.13 -13.88 -15.66
CA GLY A 79 -15.41 -13.53 -15.06
C GLY A 79 -15.36 -13.27 -13.55
N PHE A 80 -14.17 -13.06 -12.96
CA PHE A 80 -14.09 -12.70 -11.54
C PHE A 80 -14.73 -11.33 -11.29
N GLY A 81 -15.85 -11.34 -10.57
CA GLY A 81 -16.63 -10.15 -10.20
C GLY A 81 -16.37 -9.62 -8.78
N GLY A 82 -15.52 -10.30 -8.01
CA GLY A 82 -15.16 -9.89 -6.65
C GLY A 82 -14.24 -8.67 -6.62
N LYS A 83 -13.85 -8.26 -5.41
CA LYS A 83 -12.98 -7.12 -5.17
C LYS A 83 -11.51 -7.50 -5.33
N ILE A 84 -10.67 -6.54 -5.75
CA ILE A 84 -9.21 -6.72 -5.78
C ILE A 84 -8.57 -5.56 -5.03
N LEU A 85 -7.88 -5.87 -3.94
CA LEU A 85 -7.06 -4.95 -3.16
C LEU A 85 -5.59 -5.30 -3.41
N VAL A 86 -4.87 -4.39 -4.03
CA VAL A 86 -3.42 -4.56 -4.26
C VAL A 86 -2.67 -4.28 -2.96
N VAL A 87 -1.76 -5.16 -2.57
CA VAL A 87 -0.95 -5.05 -1.34
C VAL A 87 0.51 -5.00 -1.75
N THR A 88 1.16 -3.86 -1.65
CA THR A 88 2.50 -3.62 -2.22
C THR A 88 3.44 -2.90 -1.26
N ALA A 89 4.75 -3.08 -1.44
CA ALA A 89 5.77 -2.29 -0.75
C ALA A 89 5.92 -0.87 -1.33
N GLY A 90 5.49 -0.68 -2.57
CA GLY A 90 5.47 0.60 -3.28
C GLY A 90 4.98 0.40 -4.71
N VAL A 91 4.35 1.43 -5.27
CA VAL A 91 3.86 1.44 -6.64
C VAL A 91 4.11 2.82 -7.23
N GLU A 92 4.57 2.88 -8.48
CA GLU A 92 4.74 4.14 -9.19
C GLU A 92 3.37 4.71 -9.60
N GLU A 93 3.25 6.03 -9.69
CA GLU A 93 1.99 6.72 -10.05
C GLU A 93 1.39 6.19 -11.36
N ARG A 94 2.24 5.94 -12.35
CA ARG A 94 1.82 5.38 -13.65
C ARG A 94 1.26 3.97 -13.53
N GLU A 95 1.88 3.12 -12.73
CA GLU A 95 1.43 1.74 -12.45
C GLU A 95 0.12 1.75 -11.66
N ALA A 96 0.03 2.62 -10.64
CA ALA A 96 -1.19 2.81 -9.87
C ALA A 96 -2.37 3.26 -10.76
N ALA A 97 -2.14 4.24 -11.66
CA ALA A 97 -3.15 4.68 -12.61
C ALA A 97 -3.60 3.55 -13.57
N GLU A 98 -2.68 2.66 -13.98
CA GLU A 98 -3.03 1.49 -14.79
C GLU A 98 -3.87 0.48 -14.00
N LEU A 99 -3.49 0.17 -12.77
CA LEU A 99 -4.25 -0.71 -11.88
C LEU A 99 -5.67 -0.20 -11.62
N ILE A 100 -5.82 1.11 -11.39
CA ILE A 100 -7.13 1.76 -11.23
C ILE A 100 -7.98 1.59 -12.49
N ARG A 101 -7.42 1.83 -13.68
CA ARG A 101 -8.12 1.60 -14.96
C ARG A 101 -8.51 0.14 -15.16
N CYS A 102 -7.71 -0.79 -14.64
CA CYS A 102 -8.07 -2.21 -14.61
C CYS A 102 -9.21 -2.53 -13.62
N GLY A 103 -9.65 -1.55 -12.80
CA GLY A 103 -10.80 -1.66 -11.89
C GLY A 103 -10.48 -2.45 -10.63
N ILE A 104 -9.32 -2.20 -10.02
CA ILE A 104 -9.03 -2.62 -8.64
C ILE A 104 -9.89 -1.83 -7.65
N SER A 105 -10.03 -2.35 -6.44
CA SER A 105 -10.81 -1.72 -5.37
C SER A 105 -9.96 -0.88 -4.43
N GLY A 106 -8.62 -0.93 -4.60
CA GLY A 106 -7.72 -0.11 -3.82
C GLY A 106 -6.28 -0.59 -3.85
N ILE A 107 -5.41 0.21 -3.21
CA ILE A 107 -3.98 -0.07 -3.01
C ILE A 107 -3.68 0.09 -1.53
N PHE A 108 -3.09 -0.94 -0.93
CA PHE A 108 -2.70 -1.01 0.48
C PHE A 108 -1.18 -1.18 0.56
N MET A 109 -0.54 -0.44 1.45
CA MET A 109 0.92 -0.49 1.60
C MET A 109 1.34 -1.56 2.61
N LYS A 110 2.27 -2.45 2.23
CA LYS A 110 2.79 -3.57 3.08
C LYS A 110 3.41 -3.12 4.40
N HIS A 111 3.83 -1.85 4.54
CA HIS A 111 4.39 -1.32 5.78
C HIS A 111 3.32 -1.00 6.84
N ASN A 112 2.04 -1.01 6.47
CA ASN A 112 0.94 -0.79 7.39
C ASN A 112 0.64 -2.04 8.22
N SER A 113 -0.08 -1.85 9.33
CA SER A 113 -0.42 -2.95 10.23
C SER A 113 -1.45 -3.90 9.65
N ALA A 114 -1.41 -5.18 10.10
CA ALA A 114 -2.43 -6.16 9.74
C ALA A 114 -3.85 -5.78 10.21
N ALA A 115 -3.97 -5.06 11.34
CA ALA A 115 -5.24 -4.53 11.81
C ALA A 115 -5.84 -3.50 10.82
N LEU A 116 -4.99 -2.64 10.25
CA LEU A 116 -5.40 -1.69 9.21
C LEU A 116 -5.78 -2.42 7.92
N LEU A 117 -5.08 -3.50 7.55
CA LEU A 117 -5.45 -4.33 6.41
C LEU A 117 -6.82 -4.98 6.60
N ALA A 118 -7.11 -5.51 7.80
CA ALA A 118 -8.41 -6.07 8.12
C ALA A 118 -9.53 -5.01 8.02
N GLN A 119 -9.27 -3.77 8.45
CA GLN A 119 -10.20 -2.65 8.27
C GLN A 119 -10.37 -2.31 6.79
N GLY A 120 -9.28 -2.22 6.01
CA GLY A 120 -9.31 -1.97 4.56
C GLY A 120 -10.14 -3.01 3.81
N ILE A 121 -10.03 -4.30 4.18
CA ILE A 121 -10.85 -5.37 3.61
C ILE A 121 -12.34 -5.11 3.88
N ARG A 122 -12.72 -4.79 5.12
CA ARG A 122 -14.13 -4.48 5.47
C ARG A 122 -14.66 -3.28 4.70
N ASP A 123 -13.86 -2.21 4.59
CA ASP A 123 -14.26 -1.01 3.86
C ASP A 123 -14.44 -1.27 2.36
N VAL A 124 -13.53 -2.03 1.74
CA VAL A 124 -13.64 -2.44 0.34
C VAL A 124 -14.87 -3.33 0.12
N MET A 125 -15.16 -4.25 1.03
CA MET A 125 -16.36 -5.09 0.96
C MET A 125 -17.65 -4.28 1.15
N ALA A 126 -17.60 -3.19 1.91
CA ALA A 126 -18.70 -2.22 2.03
C ALA A 126 -18.85 -1.29 0.81
N GLY A 127 -18.04 -1.49 -0.23
CA GLY A 127 -18.09 -0.72 -1.48
C GLY A 127 -17.27 0.57 -1.48
N LYS A 128 -16.50 0.83 -0.43
CA LYS A 128 -15.55 1.94 -0.41
C LYS A 128 -14.32 1.59 -1.25
N VAL A 129 -13.63 2.62 -1.70
CA VAL A 129 -12.32 2.49 -2.36
C VAL A 129 -11.23 2.77 -1.34
N TRP A 130 -10.16 1.97 -1.34
CA TRP A 130 -9.06 2.11 -0.40
C TRP A 130 -7.77 2.53 -1.12
N PHE A 131 -7.29 3.73 -0.85
CA PHE A 131 -5.98 4.20 -1.32
C PHE A 131 -5.21 4.82 -0.17
N ASP A 132 -4.06 4.24 0.16
CA ASP A 132 -3.18 4.73 1.24
C ASP A 132 -2.39 6.00 0.85
N GLN A 133 -2.52 6.48 -0.38
CA GLN A 133 -1.84 7.68 -0.86
C GLN A 133 -2.86 8.75 -1.24
N GLU A 134 -2.75 9.93 -0.63
CA GLU A 134 -3.61 11.09 -0.91
C GLU A 134 -3.66 11.52 -2.40
N PRO A 135 -2.57 11.44 -3.22
CA PRO A 135 -2.65 11.82 -4.62
C PRO A 135 -3.59 10.96 -5.46
N LEU A 136 -3.79 9.69 -5.09
CA LEU A 136 -4.66 8.76 -5.81
C LEU A 136 -6.15 8.96 -5.51
N GLN A 137 -6.49 9.48 -4.33
CA GLN A 137 -7.88 9.78 -3.97
C GLN A 137 -8.45 10.95 -4.79
N ALA A 138 -7.62 11.92 -5.16
CA ALA A 138 -8.03 13.08 -5.96
C ALA A 138 -8.45 12.71 -7.40
N THR A 139 -7.88 11.66 -7.97
CA THR A 139 -8.15 11.25 -9.37
C THR A 139 -9.52 10.57 -9.56
N MET A 140 -10.11 10.03 -8.48
CA MET A 140 -11.37 9.27 -8.53
C MET A 140 -12.63 10.10 -8.28
N HIS A 141 -12.51 11.27 -7.67
CA HIS A 141 -13.63 12.19 -7.47
C HIS A 141 -13.61 13.26 -8.55
N GLY A 142 -14.15 12.94 -9.72
CA GLY A 142 -14.32 13.91 -10.81
C GLY A 142 -14.97 15.20 -10.33
N SER A 143 -14.26 16.31 -10.52
CA SER A 143 -14.75 17.68 -10.46
C SER A 143 -15.03 18.28 -9.08
N ALA A 144 -13.97 18.70 -8.38
CA ALA A 144 -14.00 19.95 -7.63
C ALA A 144 -12.65 20.65 -7.79
N PRO A 145 -12.60 22.00 -7.90
CA PRO A 145 -11.33 22.72 -8.04
C PRO A 145 -10.50 22.48 -6.78
N LEU A 146 -9.23 22.14 -6.98
CA LEU A 146 -8.23 22.02 -5.93
C LEU A 146 -8.25 23.30 -5.07
N PRO A 147 -8.38 23.25 -3.75
CA PRO A 147 -7.91 24.33 -2.94
C PRO A 147 -6.38 24.35 -3.09
N GLU A 148 -5.89 25.40 -3.68
CA GLU A 148 -4.48 25.73 -3.69
C GLU A 148 -3.96 25.71 -2.23
N SER A 149 -2.74 25.09 -2.07
CA SER A 149 -1.94 25.15 -0.85
C SER A 149 -2.40 24.34 0.37
N GLN A 150 -2.31 23.00 0.28
CA GLN A 150 -1.60 22.27 1.32
C GLN A 150 -0.53 21.41 0.64
N SER A 151 0.44 22.06 0.03
CA SER A 151 1.73 21.49 -0.29
C SER A 151 2.25 20.82 0.98
N GLU A 152 2.55 19.57 0.89
CA GLU A 152 3.05 18.64 1.90
C GLU A 152 4.03 19.33 2.85
N ARG A 153 3.49 19.91 3.92
CA ARG A 153 4.35 20.46 4.97
C ARG A 153 4.94 19.28 5.70
N PHE A 154 6.23 19.11 5.55
CA PHE A 154 6.97 18.19 6.41
C PHE A 154 6.69 18.50 7.87
N THR A 155 6.48 17.49 8.68
CA THR A 155 6.41 17.68 10.13
C THR A 155 7.71 18.28 10.63
N GLN A 156 7.69 18.91 11.78
CA GLN A 156 8.90 19.49 12.40
C GLN A 156 10.04 18.45 12.51
N ARG A 157 9.70 17.19 12.75
CA ARG A 157 10.66 16.10 12.82
C ARG A 157 11.21 15.70 11.45
N GLU A 158 10.37 15.69 10.44
CA GLU A 158 10.79 15.41 9.05
C GLU A 158 11.69 16.51 8.52
N HIS A 159 11.39 17.78 8.79
CA HIS A 159 12.26 18.92 8.48
C HIS A 159 13.63 18.79 9.16
N GLN A 160 13.63 18.45 10.45
CA GLN A 160 14.86 18.29 11.20
C GLN A 160 15.74 17.15 10.67
N VAL A 161 15.13 16.00 10.33
CA VAL A 161 15.86 14.88 9.71
C VAL A 161 16.34 15.25 8.32
N LEU A 162 15.52 15.93 7.50
CA LEU A 162 15.87 16.34 6.15
C LEU A 162 17.05 17.33 6.14
N SER A 163 17.07 18.32 7.04
CA SER A 163 18.20 19.27 7.13
C SER A 163 19.52 18.55 7.44
N TYR A 164 19.52 17.59 8.36
CA TYR A 164 20.73 16.80 8.65
C TYR A 164 21.12 15.85 7.51
N VAL A 165 20.16 15.39 6.73
CA VAL A 165 20.43 14.63 5.50
C VAL A 165 21.15 15.52 4.47
N LEU A 166 20.74 16.77 4.33
CA LEU A 166 21.39 17.75 3.45
C LEU A 166 22.79 18.15 3.94
N GLU A 167 23.01 18.20 5.26
CA GLU A 167 24.33 18.33 5.86
C GLU A 167 25.24 17.09 5.63
N GLY A 168 24.71 16.00 5.10
CA GLY A 168 25.46 14.77 4.79
C GLY A 168 25.64 13.82 5.98
N LEU A 169 24.98 14.04 7.13
CA LEU A 169 25.12 13.21 8.33
C LEU A 169 24.58 11.79 8.12
N ALA A 170 25.26 10.77 8.64
CA ALA A 170 24.76 9.40 8.67
C ALA A 170 23.60 9.24 9.66
N ASN A 171 22.75 8.24 9.48
CA ASN A 171 21.56 8.01 10.34
C ASN A 171 21.90 7.93 11.83
N LYS A 172 23.04 7.33 12.17
CA LYS A 172 23.55 7.25 13.55
C LYS A 172 23.88 8.63 14.13
N GLU A 173 24.44 9.51 13.32
CA GLU A 173 24.80 10.88 13.73
C GLU A 173 23.55 11.73 13.89
N ILE A 174 22.60 11.60 12.96
CA ILE A 174 21.29 12.24 13.06
C ILE A 174 20.57 11.78 14.34
N ALA A 175 20.54 10.49 14.60
CA ALA A 175 19.93 9.90 15.80
C ALA A 175 20.50 10.47 17.08
N ALA A 176 21.84 10.59 17.16
CA ALA A 176 22.53 11.18 18.30
C ALA A 176 22.20 12.66 18.49
N ARG A 177 22.09 13.44 17.40
CA ARG A 177 21.78 14.89 17.46
C ARG A 177 20.35 15.19 17.90
N ILE A 178 19.39 14.37 17.49
CA ILE A 178 17.97 14.60 17.82
C ILE A 178 17.48 13.76 19.02
N GLY A 179 18.37 12.99 19.65
CA GLY A 179 18.07 12.23 20.87
C GLY A 179 17.13 11.04 20.67
N VAL A 180 17.26 10.31 19.56
CA VAL A 180 16.41 9.16 19.22
C VAL A 180 17.21 7.96 18.79
N SER A 181 16.53 6.82 18.54
CA SER A 181 17.16 5.63 17.98
C SER A 181 17.44 5.77 16.47
N GLU A 182 18.46 5.09 15.97
CA GLU A 182 18.73 5.02 14.52
C GLU A 182 17.55 4.44 13.74
N SER A 183 16.80 3.49 14.32
CA SER A 183 15.58 2.95 13.74
C SER A 183 14.48 4.00 13.58
N SER A 184 14.35 4.94 14.51
CA SER A 184 13.43 6.08 14.38
C SER A 184 13.81 7.02 13.24
N VAL A 185 15.12 7.27 13.04
CA VAL A 185 15.59 8.06 11.90
C VAL A 185 15.30 7.34 10.58
N LYS A 186 15.53 6.02 10.51
CA LYS A 186 15.18 5.22 9.33
C LYS A 186 13.69 5.28 9.01
N ALA A 187 12.83 5.20 10.02
CA ALA A 187 11.38 5.34 9.84
C ALA A 187 11.00 6.74 9.29
N THR A 188 11.58 7.81 9.84
CA THR A 188 11.34 9.18 9.33
C THR A 188 11.85 9.36 7.89
N LEU A 189 13.00 8.75 7.54
CA LEU A 189 13.50 8.76 6.16
C LEU A 189 12.57 8.02 5.20
N GLN A 190 11.98 6.92 5.61
CA GLN A 190 10.97 6.21 4.80
C GLN A 190 9.74 7.09 4.55
N GLN A 191 9.28 7.83 5.56
CA GLN A 191 8.19 8.79 5.41
C GLN A 191 8.57 9.93 4.45
N LEU A 192 9.79 10.47 4.55
CA LEU A 192 10.30 11.47 3.62
C LEU A 192 10.39 10.93 2.18
N PHE A 193 10.88 9.71 1.99
CA PHE A 193 10.91 9.06 0.68
C PHE A 193 9.50 8.92 0.10
N SER A 194 8.55 8.48 0.93
CA SER A 194 7.14 8.35 0.53
C SER A 194 6.54 9.69 0.12
N LYS A 195 6.73 10.74 0.93
CA LYS A 195 6.18 12.09 0.67
C LYS A 195 6.81 12.77 -0.54
N THR A 196 8.08 12.51 -0.83
CA THR A 196 8.81 13.12 -1.95
C THR A 196 8.83 12.26 -3.21
N GLY A 197 8.24 11.05 -3.16
CA GLY A 197 8.23 10.12 -4.29
C GLY A 197 9.60 9.58 -4.70
N VAL A 198 10.61 9.61 -3.79
CA VAL A 198 11.97 9.13 -4.06
C VAL A 198 12.28 7.84 -3.30
N HIS A 199 13.25 7.08 -3.81
CA HIS A 199 13.60 5.77 -3.25
C HIS A 199 15.02 5.71 -2.68
N THR A 200 15.83 6.75 -2.90
CA THR A 200 17.20 6.79 -2.43
C THR A 200 17.52 8.12 -1.74
N ARG A 201 18.47 8.05 -0.79
CA ARG A 201 18.96 9.24 -0.09
C ARG A 201 19.50 10.32 -1.06
N GLY A 202 20.20 9.91 -2.13
CA GLY A 202 20.72 10.84 -3.14
C GLY A 202 19.63 11.56 -3.92
N GLN A 203 18.53 10.84 -4.25
CA GLN A 203 17.34 11.43 -4.87
C GLN A 203 16.65 12.41 -3.92
N LEU A 204 16.52 12.06 -2.62
CA LEU A 204 15.93 12.93 -1.62
C LEU A 204 16.72 14.25 -1.49
N VAL A 205 18.05 14.16 -1.44
CA VAL A 205 18.92 15.37 -1.41
C VAL A 205 18.69 16.23 -2.66
N ARG A 206 18.63 15.62 -3.85
CA ARG A 206 18.39 16.36 -5.10
C ARG A 206 17.05 17.07 -5.09
N ILE A 207 15.96 16.37 -4.79
CA ILE A 207 14.62 16.98 -4.73
C ILE A 207 14.52 18.06 -3.67
N ALA A 208 15.13 17.84 -2.48
CA ALA A 208 15.12 18.83 -1.42
C ALA A 208 15.81 20.14 -1.84
N LEU A 209 16.91 20.05 -2.58
CA LEU A 209 17.61 21.24 -3.11
C LEU A 209 16.84 21.91 -4.26
N GLU A 210 16.11 21.14 -5.07
CA GLU A 210 15.37 21.68 -6.23
C GLU A 210 14.03 22.32 -5.84
N GLN A 211 13.31 21.78 -4.86
CA GLN A 211 11.92 22.13 -4.60
C GLN A 211 11.65 22.74 -3.22
N TYR A 212 12.53 22.51 -2.24
CA TYR A 212 12.31 22.91 -0.84
C TYR A 212 13.36 23.86 -0.28
N ASN A 213 14.22 24.41 -1.14
CA ASN A 213 15.31 25.32 -0.73
C ASN A 213 14.81 26.59 -0.02
N ASP A 214 13.56 27.02 -0.27
CA ASP A 214 12.96 28.20 0.36
C ASP A 214 12.24 27.89 1.70
N GLN A 215 12.21 26.62 2.12
CA GLN A 215 11.54 26.17 3.36
C GLN A 215 12.50 25.59 4.41
N LEU A 216 13.80 25.55 4.12
CA LEU A 216 14.89 25.08 4.96
C LEU A 216 15.68 26.25 5.51
#